data_bfbd7c41714cd229626f6b7ef1d696e4
#
_entry.id   bfbd7c41714cd229626f6b7ef1d696e4
#
_cell.length_a   1.000
_cell.length_b   1.000
_cell.length_c   1.000
_cell.angle_alpha   90.00
_cell.angle_beta   90.00
_cell.angle_gamma   90.00
#
_symmetry.space_group_name_H-M   'P 1'
#
loop_
_entity.id
_entity.type
_entity.pdbx_description
1 polymer ?
#
loop_
_entity_poly.entity_id
_entity_poly.type
_entity_poly.pdbx_seq_one_letter_code
_entity_poly.pdbx_strand_id
1 'polypeptide(L)'
;MKPVGEADVKGYNTWDTSAPIDASTPDVGTRGEPSLDAIVALHPDLVVTTTDLPENVIKQIAKKVPVLALRGSDGSDPIGYMRRTVTTLAKATGTEAKGTQVLADFDAKVDAAKADLEKAGKTGAPFTMADGWIDNGTVSVRMYTPGSFLGGIAEELGLKNQWTTGGDKDYGLATTDVEGLTKITDADTTFLYAASDDDGGDPFAVGLKDNKVWKQLPFVSAGNVKRIPDGIWMFGGPLSAERYVDAVVDALS
;
A
#
# COMPACT_ATOMS: atom_id res chain seq x y z
N MET A 1 0.50 21.51 1.40
CA MET A 1 0.92 22.09 0.12
C MET A 1 0.16 21.41 -1.00
N LYS A 2 -0.15 22.11 -2.07
CA LYS A 2 -0.85 21.55 -3.23
C LYS A 2 0.18 21.35 -4.34
N PRO A 3 0.29 20.18 -5.00
CA PRO A 3 1.21 19.98 -6.11
C PRO A 3 0.79 20.86 -7.32
N VAL A 4 1.76 21.30 -8.10
CA VAL A 4 1.51 22.07 -9.35
C VAL A 4 1.26 21.14 -10.54
N GLY A 5 1.59 19.86 -10.42
CA GLY A 5 1.31 18.79 -11.36
C GLY A 5 1.51 17.44 -10.69
N GLU A 6 0.87 16.41 -11.21
CA GLU A 6 0.90 15.05 -10.67
C GLU A 6 0.92 14.04 -11.82
N ALA A 7 1.59 12.92 -11.62
CA ALA A 7 1.51 11.79 -12.52
C ALA A 7 0.29 10.91 -12.21
N ASP A 8 -0.19 10.15 -13.20
CA ASP A 8 -1.31 9.22 -13.05
C ASP A 8 -2.62 9.88 -12.54
N VAL A 9 -2.86 11.15 -12.83
CA VAL A 9 -4.01 11.92 -12.32
C VAL A 9 -5.34 11.19 -12.48
N LYS A 10 -5.53 10.46 -13.58
CA LYS A 10 -6.78 9.75 -13.88
C LYS A 10 -7.03 8.57 -12.94
N GLY A 11 -5.97 7.90 -12.47
CA GLY A 11 -6.08 6.73 -11.59
C GLY A 11 -5.88 7.08 -10.11
N TYR A 12 -5.26 8.22 -9.82
CA TYR A 12 -4.82 8.56 -8.47
C TYR A 12 -5.96 8.45 -7.44
N ASN A 13 -7.08 9.14 -7.64
CA ASN A 13 -8.19 9.13 -6.70
C ASN A 13 -8.95 7.79 -6.62
N THR A 14 -8.71 6.87 -7.55
CA THR A 14 -9.20 5.50 -7.48
C THR A 14 -8.33 4.68 -6.53
N TRP A 15 -7.01 4.87 -6.61
CA TRP A 15 -6.06 4.10 -5.81
C TRP A 15 -5.83 4.65 -4.40
N ASP A 16 -5.99 5.98 -4.22
CA ASP A 16 -5.85 6.63 -2.91
C ASP A 16 -6.96 7.66 -2.70
N THR A 17 -7.88 7.32 -1.81
CA THR A 17 -8.96 8.24 -1.41
C THR A 17 -8.68 8.93 -0.08
N SER A 18 -7.54 8.64 0.58
CA SER A 18 -7.15 9.24 1.85
C SER A 18 -6.58 10.66 1.69
N ALA A 19 -5.98 10.94 0.54
CA ALA A 19 -5.41 12.23 0.18
C ALA A 19 -5.75 12.61 -1.27
N PRO A 20 -7.03 12.84 -1.61
CA PRO A 20 -7.46 13.05 -2.99
C PRO A 20 -6.80 14.30 -3.58
N ILE A 21 -6.38 14.20 -4.84
CA ILE A 21 -5.90 15.36 -5.60
C ILE A 21 -7.07 16.10 -6.25
N ASP A 22 -6.86 17.39 -6.46
CA ASP A 22 -7.83 18.23 -7.16
C ASP A 22 -7.93 17.83 -8.64
N ALA A 23 -9.14 17.69 -9.16
CA ALA A 23 -9.40 17.33 -10.55
C ALA A 23 -8.79 18.32 -11.58
N SER A 24 -8.46 19.54 -11.16
CA SER A 24 -7.77 20.54 -11.97
C SER A 24 -6.24 20.43 -11.92
N THR A 25 -5.67 19.47 -11.19
CA THR A 25 -4.21 19.27 -11.13
C THR A 25 -3.72 18.82 -12.52
N PRO A 26 -2.74 19.53 -13.12
CA PRO A 26 -2.17 19.16 -14.40
C PRO A 26 -1.56 17.76 -14.40
N ASP A 27 -1.87 16.97 -15.42
CA ASP A 27 -1.32 15.65 -15.65
C ASP A 27 0.07 15.78 -16.31
N VAL A 28 1.08 15.14 -15.72
CA VAL A 28 2.44 15.11 -16.25
C VAL A 28 2.83 13.74 -16.85
N GLY A 29 1.85 12.90 -17.16
CA GLY A 29 2.04 11.56 -17.70
C GLY A 29 1.92 10.49 -16.64
N THR A 30 2.48 9.30 -16.89
CA THR A 30 2.50 8.22 -15.91
C THR A 30 3.74 8.30 -15.01
N ARG A 31 3.66 7.76 -13.80
CA ARG A 31 4.82 7.70 -12.89
C ARG A 31 6.02 6.91 -13.45
N GLY A 32 5.77 5.95 -14.34
CA GLY A 32 6.81 5.20 -15.03
C GLY A 32 7.39 5.92 -16.27
N GLU A 33 6.58 6.78 -16.91
CA GLU A 33 6.94 7.52 -18.12
C GLU A 33 6.42 8.97 -18.05
N PRO A 34 6.97 9.82 -17.14
CA PRO A 34 6.56 11.20 -17.03
C PRO A 34 7.01 12.04 -18.23
N SER A 35 6.19 13.01 -18.62
CA SER A 35 6.51 13.95 -19.69
C SER A 35 7.42 15.07 -19.16
N LEU A 36 8.69 15.09 -19.60
CA LEU A 36 9.63 16.15 -19.22
C LEU A 36 9.12 17.54 -19.66
N ASP A 37 8.52 17.64 -20.84
CA ASP A 37 8.00 18.91 -21.35
C ASP A 37 6.83 19.42 -20.52
N ALA A 38 5.91 18.53 -20.10
CA ALA A 38 4.81 18.89 -19.22
C ALA A 38 5.32 19.34 -17.84
N ILE A 39 6.30 18.64 -17.26
CA ILE A 39 6.93 19.01 -15.99
C ILE A 39 7.54 20.42 -16.09
N VAL A 40 8.36 20.66 -17.11
CA VAL A 40 9.08 21.94 -17.28
C VAL A 40 8.09 23.10 -17.54
N ALA A 41 7.02 22.87 -18.27
CA ALA A 41 5.99 23.88 -18.54
C ALA A 41 5.28 24.39 -17.27
N LEU A 42 5.25 23.59 -16.21
CA LEU A 42 4.65 23.96 -14.92
C LEU A 42 5.57 24.79 -14.02
N HIS A 43 6.84 24.96 -14.41
CA HIS A 43 7.86 25.69 -13.64
C HIS A 43 7.92 25.30 -12.16
N PRO A 44 8.02 24.00 -11.82
CA PRO A 44 8.06 23.56 -10.43
C PRO A 44 9.40 23.92 -9.78
N ASP A 45 9.39 24.22 -8.48
CA ASP A 45 10.61 24.44 -7.67
C ASP A 45 11.29 23.11 -7.31
N LEU A 46 10.53 22.02 -7.26
CA LEU A 46 10.97 20.67 -6.89
C LEU A 46 10.13 19.62 -7.59
N VAL A 47 10.79 18.57 -8.09
CA VAL A 47 10.14 17.32 -8.50
C VAL A 47 10.43 16.26 -7.44
N VAL A 48 9.39 15.61 -6.95
CA VAL A 48 9.48 14.44 -6.05
C VAL A 48 9.18 13.19 -6.87
N THR A 49 10.01 12.17 -6.77
CA THR A 49 9.82 10.89 -7.46
C THR A 49 10.38 9.75 -6.62
N THR A 50 10.10 8.51 -7.04
CA THR A 50 10.77 7.34 -6.47
C THR A 50 11.91 6.87 -7.36
N THR A 51 12.83 6.09 -6.80
CA THR A 51 13.92 5.43 -7.53
C THR A 51 13.45 4.27 -8.39
N ASP A 52 12.14 3.97 -8.40
CA ASP A 52 11.51 3.05 -9.36
C ASP A 52 11.51 3.63 -10.78
N LEU A 53 11.52 4.97 -10.88
CA LEU A 53 11.73 5.65 -12.17
C LEU A 53 13.17 5.40 -12.63
N PRO A 54 13.40 5.04 -13.91
CA PRO A 54 14.75 4.79 -14.42
C PRO A 54 15.71 5.96 -14.19
N GLU A 55 16.93 5.65 -13.74
CA GLU A 55 17.95 6.64 -13.37
C GLU A 55 18.24 7.67 -14.46
N ASN A 56 18.23 7.22 -15.75
CA ASN A 56 18.43 8.12 -16.90
C ASN A 56 17.30 9.15 -17.02
N VAL A 57 16.06 8.79 -16.69
CA VAL A 57 14.90 9.72 -16.68
C VAL A 57 15.04 10.72 -15.54
N ILE A 58 15.34 10.24 -14.32
CA ILE A 58 15.63 11.11 -13.18
C ILE A 58 16.73 12.13 -13.52
N LYS A 59 17.83 11.68 -14.14
CA LYS A 59 18.92 12.55 -14.57
C LYS A 59 18.51 13.56 -15.63
N GLN A 60 17.58 13.22 -16.54
CA GLN A 60 17.06 14.17 -17.53
C GLN A 60 16.22 15.26 -16.86
N ILE A 61 15.35 14.92 -15.94
CA ILE A 61 14.54 15.86 -15.17
C ILE A 61 15.48 16.78 -14.35
N ALA A 62 16.47 16.20 -13.65
CA ALA A 62 17.41 16.93 -12.78
C ALA A 62 18.27 17.96 -13.51
N LYS A 63 18.42 17.88 -14.84
CA LYS A 63 19.06 18.93 -15.66
C LYS A 63 18.21 20.21 -15.77
N LYS A 64 16.92 20.14 -15.46
CA LYS A 64 15.94 21.23 -15.63
C LYS A 64 15.37 21.74 -14.32
N VAL A 65 15.13 20.85 -13.37
CA VAL A 65 14.46 21.12 -12.10
C VAL A 65 15.16 20.34 -10.99
N PRO A 66 15.28 20.87 -9.76
CA PRO A 66 15.73 20.08 -8.61
C PRO A 66 14.86 18.84 -8.42
N VAL A 67 15.48 17.68 -8.15
CA VAL A 67 14.78 16.40 -7.96
C VAL A 67 15.10 15.84 -6.59
N LEU A 68 14.07 15.45 -5.85
CA LEU A 68 14.15 14.61 -4.66
C LEU A 68 13.68 13.20 -5.05
N ALA A 69 14.63 12.30 -5.29
CA ALA A 69 14.34 10.89 -5.56
C ALA A 69 14.47 10.08 -4.28
N LEU A 70 13.41 9.39 -3.88
CA LEU A 70 13.34 8.56 -2.69
C LEU A 70 13.10 7.10 -3.12
N ARG A 71 13.52 6.12 -2.32
CA ARG A 71 13.09 4.75 -2.55
C ARG A 71 11.56 4.66 -2.37
N GLY A 72 10.91 3.75 -3.08
CA GLY A 72 9.46 3.53 -2.91
C GLY A 72 9.13 2.94 -1.54
N SER A 73 9.98 2.02 -1.04
CA SER A 73 9.87 1.43 0.29
C SER A 73 11.22 0.91 0.80
N ASP A 74 11.23 0.31 1.98
CA ASP A 74 12.37 -0.40 2.56
C ASP A 74 11.87 -1.65 3.30
N GLY A 75 11.99 -2.83 2.68
CA GLY A 75 11.50 -4.09 3.24
C GLY A 75 12.16 -4.51 4.55
N SER A 76 13.23 -3.85 4.98
CA SER A 76 13.84 -4.08 6.30
C SER A 76 13.24 -3.22 7.42
N ASP A 77 12.61 -2.09 7.08
CA ASP A 77 12.02 -1.14 8.03
C ASP A 77 10.96 -0.25 7.32
N PRO A 78 9.84 -0.83 6.84
CA PRO A 78 8.89 -0.10 5.99
C PRO A 78 8.22 1.07 6.70
N ILE A 79 7.89 0.94 7.97
CA ILE A 79 7.22 1.98 8.76
C ILE A 79 8.21 3.08 9.15
N GLY A 80 9.40 2.72 9.63
CA GLY A 80 10.45 3.70 9.90
C GLY A 80 10.87 4.45 8.63
N TYR A 81 10.88 3.77 7.47
CA TYR A 81 11.14 4.43 6.20
C TYR A 81 10.04 5.42 5.82
N MET A 82 8.76 5.07 5.98
CA MET A 82 7.63 6.01 5.80
C MET A 82 7.79 7.26 6.68
N ARG A 83 8.16 7.10 7.96
CA ARG A 83 8.39 8.22 8.88
C ARG A 83 9.54 9.14 8.41
N ARG A 84 10.65 8.54 7.96
CA ARG A 84 11.78 9.29 7.38
C ARG A 84 11.37 10.03 6.11
N THR A 85 10.56 9.40 5.26
CA THR A 85 10.03 9.99 4.03
C THR A 85 9.15 11.20 4.33
N VAL A 86 8.18 11.08 5.25
CA VAL A 86 7.33 12.20 5.68
C VAL A 86 8.18 13.36 6.23
N THR A 87 9.16 13.07 7.08
CA THR A 87 10.07 14.08 7.65
C THR A 87 10.89 14.78 6.57
N THR A 88 11.40 14.01 5.59
CA THR A 88 12.20 14.55 4.48
C THR A 88 11.35 15.43 3.57
N LEU A 89 10.14 14.99 3.21
CA LEU A 89 9.21 15.77 2.40
C LEU A 89 8.77 17.05 3.13
N ALA A 90 8.43 16.94 4.42
CA ALA A 90 8.06 18.10 5.23
C ALA A 90 9.16 19.16 5.27
N LYS A 91 10.42 18.74 5.44
CA LYS A 91 11.58 19.64 5.39
C LYS A 91 11.79 20.25 4.01
N ALA A 92 11.70 19.46 2.95
CA ALA A 92 11.87 19.92 1.57
C ALA A 92 10.80 20.94 1.15
N THR A 93 9.64 20.92 1.78
CA THR A 93 8.48 21.76 1.46
C THR A 93 8.20 22.85 2.51
N GLY A 94 9.01 22.93 3.57
CA GLY A 94 8.80 23.91 4.66
C GLY A 94 7.51 23.66 5.45
N THR A 95 7.12 22.39 5.61
CA THR A 95 5.87 21.99 6.30
C THR A 95 6.13 21.07 7.50
N GLU A 96 7.23 21.26 8.22
CA GLU A 96 7.71 20.38 9.29
C GLU A 96 6.67 20.19 10.40
N ALA A 97 5.98 21.25 10.80
CA ALA A 97 4.94 21.17 11.83
C ALA A 97 3.79 20.25 11.38
N LYS A 98 3.40 20.30 10.08
CA LYS A 98 2.36 19.40 9.54
C LYS A 98 2.87 17.95 9.45
N GLY A 99 4.12 17.76 9.05
CA GLY A 99 4.75 16.44 9.02
C GLY A 99 4.77 15.79 10.42
N THR A 100 5.17 16.55 11.45
CA THR A 100 5.15 16.08 12.84
C THR A 100 3.74 15.72 13.29
N GLN A 101 2.73 16.54 12.98
CA GLN A 101 1.35 16.28 13.36
C GLN A 101 0.82 14.99 12.70
N VAL A 102 1.04 14.81 11.40
CA VAL A 102 0.56 13.63 10.66
C VAL A 102 1.18 12.34 11.22
N LEU A 103 2.46 12.37 11.61
CA LEU A 103 3.09 11.20 12.25
C LEU A 103 2.53 10.93 13.65
N ALA A 104 2.25 11.97 14.43
CA ALA A 104 1.65 11.83 15.74
C ALA A 104 0.21 11.29 15.66
N ASP A 105 -0.57 11.73 14.67
CA ASP A 105 -1.93 11.23 14.42
C ASP A 105 -1.91 9.73 14.06
N PHE A 106 -0.98 9.33 13.18
CA PHE A 106 -0.77 7.92 12.84
C PHE A 106 -0.40 7.07 14.06
N ASP A 107 0.52 7.53 14.91
CA ASP A 107 0.93 6.82 16.12
C ASP A 107 -0.27 6.63 17.07
N ALA A 108 -1.02 7.69 17.32
CA ALA A 108 -2.20 7.65 18.17
C ALA A 108 -3.27 6.69 17.61
N LYS A 109 -3.41 6.63 16.27
CA LYS A 109 -4.34 5.72 15.60
C LYS A 109 -3.93 4.26 15.78
N VAL A 110 -2.65 3.93 15.60
CA VAL A 110 -2.11 2.59 15.80
C VAL A 110 -2.27 2.15 17.25
N ASP A 111 -1.92 3.01 18.21
CA ASP A 111 -2.03 2.71 19.65
C ASP A 111 -3.48 2.43 20.06
N ALA A 112 -4.43 3.25 19.58
CA ALA A 112 -5.86 3.06 19.88
C ALA A 112 -6.39 1.75 19.28
N ALA A 113 -6.07 1.47 18.01
CA ALA A 113 -6.49 0.24 17.34
C ALA A 113 -5.91 -1.02 17.99
N LYS A 114 -4.62 -0.97 18.38
CA LYS A 114 -3.98 -2.05 19.13
C LYS A 114 -4.69 -2.35 20.45
N ALA A 115 -5.03 -1.30 21.21
CA ALA A 115 -5.78 -1.45 22.46
C ALA A 115 -7.19 -2.03 22.25
N ASP A 116 -7.86 -1.67 21.15
CA ASP A 116 -9.18 -2.22 20.83
C ASP A 116 -9.11 -3.69 20.41
N LEU A 117 -8.12 -4.08 19.63
CA LEU A 117 -7.86 -5.47 19.26
C LEU A 117 -7.47 -6.32 20.49
N GLU A 118 -6.70 -5.77 21.42
CA GLU A 118 -6.36 -6.43 22.68
C GLU A 118 -7.61 -6.69 23.53
N LYS A 119 -8.48 -5.69 23.70
CA LYS A 119 -9.77 -5.84 24.41
C LYS A 119 -10.69 -6.86 23.74
N ALA A 120 -10.65 -6.97 22.41
CA ALA A 120 -11.38 -7.97 21.64
C ALA A 120 -10.74 -9.37 21.69
N GLY A 121 -9.61 -9.56 22.40
CA GLY A 121 -8.89 -10.83 22.47
C GLY A 121 -8.20 -11.25 21.17
N LYS A 122 -7.86 -10.29 20.32
CA LYS A 122 -7.25 -10.52 19.00
C LYS A 122 -5.72 -10.40 18.98
N THR A 123 -5.09 -10.17 20.12
CA THR A 123 -3.62 -10.17 20.20
C THR A 123 -3.05 -11.52 19.72
N GLY A 124 -2.15 -11.48 18.76
CA GLY A 124 -1.57 -12.66 18.14
C GLY A 124 -2.49 -13.38 17.15
N ALA A 125 -3.67 -12.82 16.82
CA ALA A 125 -4.56 -13.43 15.84
C ALA A 125 -3.87 -13.62 14.49
N PRO A 126 -4.01 -14.79 13.85
CA PRO A 126 -3.38 -15.06 12.56
C PRO A 126 -4.06 -14.26 11.45
N PHE A 127 -3.25 -13.59 10.64
CA PHE A 127 -3.73 -12.88 9.46
C PHE A 127 -2.80 -13.08 8.28
N THR A 128 -3.25 -12.69 7.12
CA THR A 128 -2.41 -12.40 5.95
C THR A 128 -3.05 -11.30 5.14
N MET A 129 -2.24 -10.53 4.43
CA MET A 129 -2.70 -9.49 3.51
C MET A 129 -2.26 -9.84 2.10
N ALA A 130 -3.15 -9.67 1.14
CA ALA A 130 -2.90 -9.94 -0.27
C ALA A 130 -3.58 -8.90 -1.18
N ASP A 131 -3.11 -8.81 -2.39
CA ASP A 131 -3.86 -8.36 -3.55
C ASP A 131 -3.62 -9.32 -4.71
N GLY A 132 -4.20 -9.05 -5.85
CA GLY A 132 -4.02 -9.90 -7.01
C GLY A 132 -4.60 -9.30 -8.27
N TRP A 133 -4.34 -9.96 -9.38
CA TRP A 133 -4.90 -9.58 -10.68
C TRP A 133 -5.20 -10.82 -11.51
N ILE A 134 -6.11 -10.63 -12.47
CA ILE A 134 -6.50 -11.68 -13.40
C ILE A 134 -5.73 -11.46 -14.70
N ASP A 135 -4.88 -12.41 -15.06
CA ASP A 135 -4.17 -12.40 -16.34
C ASP A 135 -4.52 -13.67 -17.13
N ASN A 136 -5.09 -13.50 -18.33
CA ASN A 136 -5.48 -14.60 -19.22
C ASN A 136 -6.28 -15.70 -18.52
N GLY A 137 -7.17 -15.33 -17.58
CA GLY A 137 -8.00 -16.25 -16.82
C GLY A 137 -7.30 -16.95 -15.65
N THR A 138 -6.05 -16.59 -15.37
CA THR A 138 -5.29 -17.04 -14.19
C THR A 138 -5.21 -15.92 -13.17
N VAL A 139 -5.39 -16.24 -11.90
CA VAL A 139 -5.21 -15.28 -10.81
C VAL A 139 -3.79 -15.35 -10.29
N SER A 140 -3.06 -14.25 -10.41
CA SER A 140 -1.80 -14.05 -9.72
C SER A 140 -2.07 -13.38 -8.38
N VAL A 141 -1.39 -13.82 -7.33
CA VAL A 141 -1.57 -13.32 -5.95
C VAL A 141 -0.27 -12.68 -5.50
N ARG A 142 -0.36 -11.48 -4.95
CA ARG A 142 0.74 -10.80 -4.30
C ARG A 142 0.49 -10.76 -2.79
N MET A 143 1.42 -11.35 -2.04
CA MET A 143 1.36 -11.46 -0.59
C MET A 143 2.20 -10.38 0.07
N TYR A 144 1.69 -9.81 1.15
CA TYR A 144 2.34 -8.77 1.94
C TYR A 144 3.01 -9.40 3.15
N THR A 145 4.35 -9.58 3.09
CA THR A 145 5.13 -10.12 4.22
C THR A 145 5.28 -9.07 5.34
N PRO A 146 5.85 -9.43 6.50
CA PRO A 146 6.19 -8.44 7.55
C PRO A 146 7.05 -7.26 7.07
N GLY A 147 7.87 -7.47 6.02
CA GLY A 147 8.67 -6.41 5.39
C GLY A 147 7.88 -5.50 4.45
N SER A 148 6.61 -5.79 4.18
CA SER A 148 5.74 -4.88 3.44
C SER A 148 5.08 -3.85 4.34
N PHE A 149 4.68 -2.71 3.77
CA PHE A 149 4.09 -1.62 4.55
C PHE A 149 2.82 -2.06 5.30
N LEU A 150 1.85 -2.68 4.62
CA LEU A 150 0.62 -3.14 5.25
C LEU A 150 0.85 -4.34 6.18
N GLY A 151 1.75 -5.26 5.81
CA GLY A 151 2.12 -6.39 6.66
C GLY A 151 2.76 -5.93 7.97
N GLY A 152 3.67 -4.96 7.90
CA GLY A 152 4.31 -4.37 9.07
C GLY A 152 3.34 -3.63 9.98
N ILE A 153 2.39 -2.86 9.42
CA ILE A 153 1.35 -2.18 10.21
C ILE A 153 0.50 -3.20 10.97
N ALA A 154 0.04 -4.26 10.32
CA ALA A 154 -0.77 -5.27 10.98
C ALA A 154 0.00 -5.99 12.10
N GLU A 155 1.32 -6.19 11.96
CA GLU A 155 2.16 -6.70 13.06
C GLU A 155 2.34 -5.67 14.19
N GLU A 156 2.45 -4.37 13.91
CA GLU A 156 2.43 -3.34 14.97
C GLU A 156 1.11 -3.34 15.76
N LEU A 157 -0.01 -3.67 15.11
CA LEU A 157 -1.29 -3.88 15.77
C LEU A 157 -1.35 -5.14 16.65
N GLY A 158 -0.29 -5.95 16.65
CA GLY A 158 -0.18 -7.16 17.47
C GLY A 158 -0.73 -8.42 16.80
N LEU A 159 -0.96 -8.41 15.49
CA LEU A 159 -1.38 -9.57 14.70
C LEU A 159 -0.17 -10.41 14.26
N LYS A 160 -0.40 -11.66 13.86
CA LYS A 160 0.63 -12.59 13.42
C LYS A 160 0.49 -12.92 11.94
N ASN A 161 1.40 -12.39 11.12
CA ASN A 161 1.39 -12.66 9.68
C ASN A 161 1.71 -14.14 9.39
N GLN A 162 0.87 -14.80 8.61
CA GLN A 162 1.03 -16.20 8.22
C GLN A 162 1.87 -16.36 6.94
N TRP A 163 2.19 -15.26 6.24
CA TRP A 163 3.04 -15.27 5.06
C TRP A 163 4.32 -14.48 5.31
N THR A 164 5.36 -15.17 5.79
CA THR A 164 6.58 -14.53 6.33
C THR A 164 7.81 -14.64 5.43
N THR A 165 7.69 -15.26 4.25
CA THR A 165 8.84 -15.55 3.38
C THR A 165 8.60 -15.13 1.93
N GLY A 166 9.69 -14.98 1.19
CA GLY A 166 9.65 -14.68 -0.25
C GLY A 166 9.44 -13.21 -0.59
N GLY A 167 9.36 -12.32 0.41
CA GLY A 167 9.27 -10.88 0.16
C GLY A 167 10.55 -10.33 -0.47
N ASP A 168 10.40 -9.43 -1.46
CA ASP A 168 11.52 -8.70 -2.02
C ASP A 168 12.10 -7.70 -1.00
N LYS A 169 13.33 -7.24 -1.26
CA LYS A 169 14.07 -6.36 -0.33
C LYS A 169 13.55 -4.92 -0.28
N ASP A 170 12.81 -4.49 -1.30
CA ASP A 170 12.37 -3.11 -1.43
C ASP A 170 10.96 -2.93 -0.85
N TYR A 171 9.99 -3.76 -1.27
CA TYR A 171 8.60 -3.64 -0.86
C TYR A 171 8.12 -4.74 0.08
N GLY A 172 8.92 -5.78 0.32
CA GLY A 172 8.50 -6.92 1.14
C GLY A 172 7.36 -7.73 0.52
N LEU A 173 7.23 -7.72 -0.80
CA LEU A 173 6.15 -8.36 -1.53
C LEU A 173 6.60 -9.70 -2.12
N ALA A 174 5.75 -10.71 -1.99
CA ALA A 174 5.97 -12.03 -2.56
C ALA A 174 4.86 -12.36 -3.56
N THR A 175 5.22 -12.96 -4.71
CA THR A 175 4.25 -13.39 -5.71
C THR A 175 4.01 -14.88 -5.59
N THR A 176 2.75 -15.28 -5.69
CA THR A 176 2.32 -16.69 -5.69
C THR A 176 1.08 -16.86 -6.56
N ASP A 177 0.55 -18.07 -6.58
CA ASP A 177 -0.73 -18.47 -7.16
C ASP A 177 -1.64 -19.06 -6.07
N VAL A 178 -2.80 -19.55 -6.47
CA VAL A 178 -3.76 -20.16 -5.54
C VAL A 178 -3.21 -21.45 -4.91
N GLU A 179 -2.39 -22.19 -5.61
CA GLU A 179 -1.74 -23.40 -5.11
C GLU A 179 -0.74 -23.08 -4.00
N GLY A 180 0.00 -21.98 -4.13
CA GLY A 180 0.92 -21.51 -3.10
C GLY A 180 0.22 -21.11 -1.80
N LEU A 181 -1.04 -20.67 -1.84
CA LEU A 181 -1.84 -20.35 -0.65
C LEU A 181 -2.16 -21.57 0.23
N THR A 182 -1.97 -22.80 -0.26
CA THR A 182 -2.11 -24.04 0.53
C THR A 182 -1.12 -24.13 1.70
N LYS A 183 -0.08 -23.28 1.72
CA LYS A 183 0.86 -23.15 2.86
C LYS A 183 0.19 -22.53 4.10
N ILE A 184 -0.92 -21.80 3.92
CA ILE A 184 -1.70 -21.22 5.02
C ILE A 184 -2.67 -22.31 5.51
N THR A 185 -2.29 -23.01 6.57
CA THR A 185 -3.02 -24.18 7.07
C THR A 185 -3.93 -23.88 8.26
N ASP A 186 -3.79 -22.70 8.87
CA ASP A 186 -4.59 -22.28 10.00
C ASP A 186 -5.93 -21.73 9.52
N ALA A 187 -7.02 -22.37 9.92
CA ALA A 187 -8.38 -21.99 9.54
C ALA A 187 -8.83 -20.65 10.16
N ASP A 188 -8.23 -20.26 11.28
CA ASP A 188 -8.54 -19.00 11.96
C ASP A 188 -7.83 -17.80 11.31
N THR A 189 -6.98 -18.04 10.30
CA THR A 189 -6.30 -16.96 9.57
C THR A 189 -7.31 -16.04 8.90
N THR A 190 -7.32 -14.78 9.25
CA THR A 190 -8.05 -13.75 8.50
C THR A 190 -7.27 -13.39 7.24
N PHE A 191 -7.79 -13.78 6.08
CA PHE A 191 -7.26 -13.42 4.77
C PHE A 191 -7.82 -12.06 4.37
N LEU A 192 -7.05 -11.00 4.64
CA LEU A 192 -7.35 -9.65 4.19
C LEU A 192 -6.90 -9.49 2.74
N TYR A 193 -7.71 -8.82 1.92
CA TYR A 193 -7.25 -8.53 0.56
C TYR A 193 -7.76 -7.19 0.03
N ALA A 194 -6.93 -6.57 -0.79
CA ALA A 194 -7.30 -5.41 -1.61
C ALA A 194 -7.74 -5.86 -3.00
N ALA A 195 -8.75 -5.19 -3.55
CA ALA A 195 -9.16 -5.27 -4.94
C ALA A 195 -9.66 -3.89 -5.38
N SER A 196 -9.87 -3.68 -6.66
CA SER A 196 -10.50 -2.46 -7.18
C SER A 196 -11.52 -2.86 -8.24
N ASP A 197 -12.77 -2.46 -8.04
CA ASP A 197 -13.84 -2.71 -9.02
C ASP A 197 -13.62 -1.91 -10.31
N ASP A 198 -12.93 -0.76 -10.19
CA ASP A 198 -12.62 0.13 -11.31
C ASP A 198 -11.30 -0.22 -12.03
N ASP A 199 -10.48 -1.13 -11.45
CA ASP A 199 -9.18 -1.52 -12.01
C ASP A 199 -9.00 -3.04 -12.01
N GLY A 200 -9.58 -3.69 -13.00
CA GLY A 200 -9.45 -5.14 -13.24
C GLY A 200 -10.36 -6.04 -12.43
N GLY A 201 -11.17 -5.50 -11.50
CA GLY A 201 -12.16 -6.24 -10.73
C GLY A 201 -11.59 -7.00 -9.53
N ASP A 202 -12.40 -7.92 -8.99
CA ASP A 202 -12.05 -8.68 -7.79
C ASP A 202 -11.44 -10.05 -8.14
N PRO A 203 -10.11 -10.25 -7.95
CA PRO A 203 -9.44 -11.49 -8.30
C PRO A 203 -9.86 -12.67 -7.42
N PHE A 204 -10.26 -12.44 -6.18
CA PHE A 204 -10.62 -13.47 -5.22
C PHE A 204 -12.10 -13.82 -5.30
N ALA A 205 -12.98 -12.84 -5.21
CA ALA A 205 -14.42 -13.07 -5.24
C ALA A 205 -14.95 -13.44 -6.64
N VAL A 206 -14.30 -12.96 -7.71
CA VAL A 206 -14.69 -13.24 -9.09
C VAL A 206 -13.73 -14.21 -9.75
N GLY A 207 -12.41 -13.93 -9.70
CA GLY A 207 -11.40 -14.73 -10.39
C GLY A 207 -11.26 -16.15 -9.84
N LEU A 208 -11.33 -16.33 -8.52
CA LEU A 208 -11.22 -17.64 -7.86
C LEU A 208 -12.57 -18.26 -7.48
N LYS A 209 -13.69 -17.65 -7.84
CA LYS A 209 -15.04 -18.08 -7.49
C LYS A 209 -15.28 -19.59 -7.72
N ASP A 210 -14.82 -20.14 -8.84
CA ASP A 210 -15.02 -21.54 -9.22
C ASP A 210 -13.77 -22.40 -9.07
N ASN A 211 -12.68 -21.84 -8.55
CA ASN A 211 -11.44 -22.58 -8.31
C ASN A 211 -11.60 -23.56 -7.15
N LYS A 212 -11.31 -24.86 -7.40
CA LYS A 212 -11.47 -25.92 -6.40
C LYS A 212 -10.44 -25.86 -5.29
N VAL A 213 -9.20 -25.45 -5.59
CA VAL A 213 -8.13 -25.30 -4.59
C VAL A 213 -8.50 -24.18 -3.62
N TRP A 214 -8.90 -23.02 -4.14
CA TRP A 214 -9.36 -21.88 -3.34
C TRP A 214 -10.45 -22.26 -2.35
N LYS A 215 -11.52 -22.93 -2.83
CA LYS A 215 -12.65 -23.34 -1.99
C LYS A 215 -12.28 -24.33 -0.88
N GLN A 216 -11.17 -25.07 -1.02
CA GLN A 216 -10.69 -26.04 -0.04
C GLN A 216 -9.68 -25.48 0.95
N LEU A 217 -9.21 -24.24 0.77
CA LEU A 217 -8.32 -23.60 1.74
C LEU A 217 -9.01 -23.45 3.10
N PRO A 218 -8.34 -23.78 4.22
CA PRO A 218 -8.96 -23.81 5.54
C PRO A 218 -9.64 -22.50 5.90
N PHE A 219 -8.97 -21.35 5.71
CA PHE A 219 -9.51 -20.03 6.01
C PHE A 219 -10.67 -19.62 5.07
N VAL A 220 -10.68 -20.09 3.81
CA VAL A 220 -11.80 -19.87 2.88
C VAL A 220 -13.02 -20.67 3.31
N SER A 221 -12.83 -21.95 3.65
CA SER A 221 -13.89 -22.83 4.14
C SER A 221 -14.48 -22.34 5.47
N ALA A 222 -13.67 -21.66 6.31
CA ALA A 222 -14.11 -21.06 7.56
C ALA A 222 -14.80 -19.68 7.37
N GLY A 223 -14.81 -19.11 6.15
CA GLY A 223 -15.40 -17.79 5.87
C GLY A 223 -14.54 -16.60 6.30
N ASN A 224 -13.25 -16.81 6.53
CA ASN A 224 -12.31 -15.81 7.03
C ASN A 224 -11.62 -15.00 5.91
N VAL A 225 -12.33 -14.77 4.80
CA VAL A 225 -11.85 -13.93 3.68
C VAL A 225 -12.54 -12.58 3.75
N LYS A 226 -11.76 -11.50 3.85
CA LYS A 226 -12.25 -10.15 4.06
C LYS A 226 -11.60 -9.18 3.07
N ARG A 227 -12.41 -8.55 2.21
CA ARG A 227 -11.97 -7.46 1.35
C ARG A 227 -11.86 -6.18 2.18
N ILE A 228 -10.74 -5.49 2.08
CA ILE A 228 -10.62 -4.13 2.63
C ILE A 228 -11.26 -3.11 1.68
N PRO A 229 -11.70 -1.94 2.18
CA PRO A 229 -12.26 -0.89 1.34
C PRO A 229 -11.31 -0.45 0.21
N ASP A 230 -11.87 -0.10 -0.94
CA ASP A 230 -11.11 0.46 -2.06
C ASP A 230 -10.49 1.82 -1.70
N GLY A 231 -9.45 2.20 -2.43
CA GLY A 231 -8.78 3.49 -2.26
C GLY A 231 -7.89 3.58 -1.01
N ILE A 232 -7.36 2.45 -0.54
CA ILE A 232 -6.29 2.39 0.43
C ILE A 232 -4.98 2.16 -0.33
N TRP A 233 -4.09 3.17 -0.36
CA TRP A 233 -2.80 3.02 -1.01
C TRP A 233 -1.88 2.10 -0.22
N MET A 234 -1.40 1.04 -0.86
CA MET A 234 -0.76 -0.10 -0.19
C MET A 234 0.75 0.06 0.03
N PHE A 235 1.36 1.12 -0.52
CA PHE A 235 2.82 1.24 -0.59
C PHE A 235 3.40 2.41 0.19
N GLY A 236 2.62 3.03 1.07
CA GLY A 236 3.11 4.09 1.94
C GLY A 236 2.07 5.18 2.22
N GLY A 237 2.49 6.12 3.05
CA GLY A 237 1.68 7.27 3.45
C GLY A 237 0.85 7.02 4.71
N PRO A 238 0.99 7.92 5.73
CA PRO A 238 0.33 7.74 7.02
C PRO A 238 -1.19 7.81 6.92
N LEU A 239 -1.75 8.68 6.05
CA LEU A 239 -3.21 8.82 5.92
C LEU A 239 -3.87 7.55 5.36
N SER A 240 -3.22 6.91 4.38
CA SER A 240 -3.70 5.65 3.83
C SER A 240 -3.51 4.50 4.83
N ALA A 241 -2.41 4.54 5.61
CA ALA A 241 -2.16 3.61 6.70
C ALA A 241 -3.24 3.67 7.79
N GLU A 242 -3.69 4.87 8.18
CA GLU A 242 -4.78 5.04 9.14
C GLU A 242 -6.09 4.38 8.67
N ARG A 243 -6.41 4.50 7.38
CA ARG A 243 -7.57 3.81 6.80
C ARG A 243 -7.40 2.29 6.77
N TYR A 244 -6.18 1.82 6.53
CA TYR A 244 -5.89 0.39 6.63
C TYR A 244 -6.04 -0.12 8.07
N VAL A 245 -5.58 0.63 9.06
CA VAL A 245 -5.77 0.32 10.48
C VAL A 245 -7.25 0.15 10.81
N ASP A 246 -8.13 1.08 10.34
CA ASP A 246 -9.58 0.94 10.52
C ASP A 246 -10.11 -0.34 9.86
N ALA A 247 -9.72 -0.61 8.62
CA ALA A 247 -10.15 -1.80 7.90
C ALA A 247 -9.72 -3.12 8.59
N VAL A 248 -8.54 -3.15 9.22
CA VAL A 248 -8.07 -4.30 10.01
C VAL A 248 -8.92 -4.49 11.26
N VAL A 249 -9.21 -3.42 12.00
CA VAL A 249 -10.06 -3.48 13.19
C VAL A 249 -11.46 -3.95 12.82
N ASP A 250 -12.07 -3.39 11.78
CA ASP A 250 -13.42 -3.75 11.31
C ASP A 250 -13.50 -5.22 10.86
N ALA A 251 -12.44 -5.73 10.23
CA ALA A 251 -12.40 -7.11 9.76
C ALA A 251 -12.29 -8.16 10.87
N LEU A 252 -11.75 -7.76 12.05
CA LEU A 252 -11.45 -8.64 13.18
C LEU A 252 -12.41 -8.46 14.37
N SER A 253 -13.30 -7.44 14.33
CA SER A 253 -14.27 -7.12 15.37
C SER A 253 -15.52 -8.02 15.41
#